data_9348cd4d5b3ce59accf2a425c061f3a1
#
_entry.id   9348cd4d5b3ce59accf2a425c061f3a1
#
_cell.length_a   1.000
_cell.length_b   1.000
_cell.length_c   1.000
_cell.angle_alpha   90.00
_cell.angle_beta   90.00
_cell.angle_gamma   90.00
#
_symmetry.space_group_name_H-M   'P 1'
#
loop_
_entity.id
_entity.type
_entity.pdbx_description
1 polymer ?
#
loop_
_entity_poly.entity_id
_entity_poly.type
_entity_poly.pdbx_seq_one_letter_code
_entity_poly.pdbx_strand_id
1 'polypeptide(L)'
;MKMTFSSRSRFTLLLLTVLALPLASSLASNDDNDPYAIGLWGDLPYSTQQATVGVPNLIADMNSQNLAFTAHDGDLKNGSAECTDFVYTQGLAYLNSLKAPAIFTPGDNDWVDCDRTAGYNSLVQLDKERALFFSTPYSLGAHPMRLEVQTAKLCLNASYVYISCVENRRWTIGGVTYATLNVQGSCNNLCGVGADPVEWAARNAANIQWVKDTFASAQARHSVAVMFISQADPAFDDTAGLADNTRNPQTLAQDDSQPDGFQDFLLALRAEVIAFKKPVAYVHGDSHYFRVDKPLLDANGVRVGNFTRVETFGDHAFSGHPEWDDNDVQWLKVYVDPKSRGVFSYQPQIVPANQVANPAP
;
A
#
# COMPACT_ATOMS: atom_id res chain seq x y z
N MET A 1 -98.28 43.31 -0.49
CA MET A 1 -97.76 43.52 0.86
C MET A 1 -96.69 42.48 1.02
N LYS A 2 -95.44 42.87 1.09
CA LYS A 2 -94.25 42.04 0.92
C LYS A 2 -93.67 41.62 2.25
N MET A 3 -93.34 40.36 2.43
CA MET A 3 -92.45 39.91 3.49
C MET A 3 -91.41 39.06 2.89
N THR A 4 -90.14 39.53 2.99
CA THR A 4 -88.94 38.86 2.63
C THR A 4 -88.36 38.13 3.83
N PHE A 5 -88.07 36.82 3.71
CA PHE A 5 -87.29 36.07 4.71
C PHE A 5 -85.87 35.78 4.12
N SER A 6 -84.87 36.28 4.80
CA SER A 6 -83.47 36.03 4.52
C SER A 6 -82.98 34.84 5.36
N SER A 7 -82.58 33.77 4.72
CA SER A 7 -81.90 32.64 5.35
C SER A 7 -80.40 32.82 5.23
N ARG A 8 -79.68 33.01 6.33
CA ARG A 8 -78.26 33.00 6.44
C ARG A 8 -77.77 31.59 6.77
N SER A 9 -77.25 30.90 5.77
CA SER A 9 -76.53 29.64 5.96
C SER A 9 -75.13 29.92 6.48
N ARG A 10 -74.75 29.40 7.64
CA ARG A 10 -73.43 29.46 8.21
C ARG A 10 -72.66 28.19 7.75
N PHE A 11 -71.68 28.36 6.83
CA PHE A 11 -70.70 27.33 6.51
C PHE A 11 -69.63 27.33 7.59
N THR A 12 -69.55 26.25 8.36
CA THR A 12 -68.48 26.00 9.31
C THR A 12 -67.35 25.35 8.54
N LEU A 13 -66.21 26.08 8.34
CA LEU A 13 -65.01 25.58 7.71
C LEU A 13 -64.23 24.78 8.75
N LEU A 14 -64.16 23.45 8.59
CA LEU A 14 -63.32 22.58 9.39
C LEU A 14 -61.90 22.67 8.86
N LEU A 15 -61.00 23.34 9.58
CA LEU A 15 -59.57 23.33 9.29
C LEU A 15 -58.96 22.02 9.78
N LEU A 16 -58.65 21.08 8.88
CA LEU A 16 -57.78 19.94 9.19
C LEU A 16 -56.33 20.41 9.25
N THR A 17 -55.78 20.56 10.45
CA THR A 17 -54.35 20.72 10.66
C THR A 17 -53.68 19.37 10.51
N VAL A 18 -53.02 19.15 9.36
CA VAL A 18 -52.11 18.02 9.16
C VAL A 18 -50.83 18.31 9.94
N LEU A 19 -50.63 17.63 11.06
CA LEU A 19 -49.37 17.61 11.80
C LEU A 19 -48.38 16.82 10.96
N ALA A 20 -47.53 17.50 10.22
CA ALA A 20 -46.33 16.90 9.61
C ALA A 20 -45.30 16.62 10.71
N LEU A 21 -45.22 15.39 11.17
CA LEU A 21 -44.09 14.91 11.97
C LEU A 21 -42.83 14.92 11.06
N PRO A 22 -41.76 15.61 11.47
CA PRO A 22 -40.50 15.46 10.75
C PRO A 22 -40.03 14.02 10.91
N LEU A 23 -39.94 13.28 9.80
CA LEU A 23 -39.10 12.07 9.74
C LEU A 23 -37.67 12.55 10.01
N ALA A 24 -37.24 12.44 11.25
CA ALA A 24 -35.82 12.48 11.55
C ALA A 24 -35.21 11.25 10.88
N SER A 25 -34.63 11.45 9.68
CA SER A 25 -33.68 10.53 9.12
C SER A 25 -32.56 10.47 10.15
N SER A 26 -32.48 9.39 10.91
CA SER A 26 -31.25 9.05 11.65
C SER A 26 -30.20 8.81 10.59
N LEU A 27 -29.43 9.85 10.29
CA LEU A 27 -28.10 9.65 9.74
C LEU A 27 -27.41 8.78 10.79
N ALA A 28 -27.27 7.49 10.49
CA ALA A 28 -26.35 6.64 11.22
C ALA A 28 -25.02 7.41 11.17
N SER A 29 -24.60 7.95 12.30
CA SER A 29 -23.21 8.35 12.46
C SER A 29 -22.45 7.06 12.30
N ASN A 30 -21.84 6.85 11.12
CA ASN A 30 -20.76 5.91 11.00
C ASN A 30 -19.76 6.38 12.05
N ASP A 31 -19.60 5.61 13.12
CA ASP A 31 -18.56 5.85 14.09
C ASP A 31 -17.28 5.66 13.30
N ASP A 32 -16.55 6.76 13.02
CA ASP A 32 -15.34 6.77 12.18
C ASP A 32 -14.26 5.79 12.68
N ASN A 33 -14.51 5.10 13.78
CA ASN A 33 -13.65 4.15 14.45
C ASN A 33 -14.19 2.69 14.45
N ASP A 34 -15.11 2.33 13.57
CA ASP A 34 -15.53 0.92 13.47
C ASP A 34 -14.45 0.06 12.82
N PRO A 35 -14.28 -1.20 13.26
CA PRO A 35 -13.34 -2.13 12.65
C PRO A 35 -13.62 -2.36 11.17
N TYR A 36 -12.56 -2.47 10.38
CA TYR A 36 -12.61 -2.76 8.95
C TYR A 36 -11.47 -3.68 8.54
N ALA A 37 -11.43 -4.07 7.28
CA ALA A 37 -10.35 -4.89 6.73
C ALA A 37 -9.77 -4.25 5.47
N ILE A 38 -8.49 -4.54 5.22
CA ILE A 38 -7.76 -4.18 4.00
C ILE A 38 -7.07 -5.42 3.43
N GLY A 39 -6.73 -5.39 2.14
CA GLY A 39 -5.99 -6.46 1.48
C GLY A 39 -4.60 -5.99 1.03
N LEU A 40 -3.56 -6.77 1.30
CA LEU A 40 -2.18 -6.50 0.90
C LEU A 40 -1.67 -7.65 0.02
N TRP A 41 -0.97 -7.31 -1.06
CA TRP A 41 -0.39 -8.25 -2.01
C TRP A 41 0.67 -7.55 -2.86
N GLY A 42 1.58 -8.27 -3.48
CA GLY A 42 2.62 -7.75 -4.35
C GLY A 42 3.50 -8.86 -4.89
N ASP A 43 4.61 -8.50 -5.56
CA ASP A 43 5.58 -9.44 -6.12
C ASP A 43 4.92 -10.50 -7.03
N LEU A 44 3.94 -10.07 -7.82
CA LEU A 44 3.08 -10.89 -8.70
C LEU A 44 2.58 -10.08 -9.91
N PRO A 45 2.44 -10.73 -11.12
CA PRO A 45 2.77 -12.12 -11.44
C PRO A 45 4.20 -12.27 -11.96
N TYR A 46 4.90 -13.37 -11.62
CA TYR A 46 6.24 -13.68 -12.12
C TYR A 46 6.25 -14.79 -13.18
N SER A 47 5.12 -15.44 -13.42
CA SER A 47 4.95 -16.45 -14.44
C SER A 47 3.68 -16.23 -15.28
N THR A 48 3.61 -16.89 -16.44
CA THR A 48 2.39 -16.89 -17.27
C THR A 48 1.20 -17.49 -16.54
N GLN A 49 1.43 -18.51 -15.72
CA GLN A 49 0.37 -19.17 -14.93
C GLN A 49 -0.17 -18.20 -13.87
N GLN A 50 0.71 -17.53 -13.15
CA GLN A 50 0.29 -16.50 -12.20
C GLN A 50 -0.48 -15.39 -12.90
N ALA A 51 -0.01 -14.91 -14.05
CA ALA A 51 -0.65 -13.86 -14.80
C ALA A 51 -2.06 -14.25 -15.32
N THR A 52 -2.24 -15.47 -15.78
CA THR A 52 -3.49 -15.88 -16.45
C THR A 52 -4.49 -16.58 -15.53
N VAL A 53 -4.03 -17.10 -14.40
CA VAL A 53 -4.85 -17.89 -13.45
C VAL A 53 -4.70 -17.35 -12.02
N GLY A 54 -3.47 -17.29 -11.50
CA GLY A 54 -3.20 -17.00 -10.08
C GLY A 54 -3.72 -15.64 -9.63
N VAL A 55 -3.27 -14.56 -10.28
CA VAL A 55 -3.68 -13.19 -9.95
C VAL A 55 -5.17 -12.95 -10.24
N PRO A 56 -5.77 -13.40 -11.36
CA PRO A 56 -7.22 -13.33 -11.54
C PRO A 56 -8.02 -13.99 -10.42
N ASN A 57 -7.61 -15.18 -9.95
CA ASN A 57 -8.27 -15.86 -8.83
C ASN A 57 -8.09 -15.09 -7.51
N LEU A 58 -6.90 -14.56 -7.24
CA LEU A 58 -6.63 -13.71 -6.07
C LEU A 58 -7.54 -12.48 -6.07
N ILE A 59 -7.66 -11.79 -7.20
CA ILE A 59 -8.54 -10.63 -7.35
C ILE A 59 -10.00 -11.01 -7.14
N ALA A 60 -10.43 -12.14 -7.66
CA ALA A 60 -11.79 -12.64 -7.45
C ALA A 60 -12.08 -12.93 -5.96
N ASP A 61 -11.11 -13.51 -5.24
CA ASP A 61 -11.20 -13.77 -3.82
C ASP A 61 -11.29 -12.46 -3.01
N MET A 62 -10.39 -11.49 -3.26
CA MET A 62 -10.47 -10.15 -2.67
C MET A 62 -11.80 -9.47 -2.95
N ASN A 63 -12.31 -9.57 -4.18
CA ASN A 63 -13.57 -8.97 -4.61
C ASN A 63 -14.80 -9.63 -3.97
N SER A 64 -14.67 -10.82 -3.40
CA SER A 64 -15.71 -11.48 -2.62
C SER A 64 -15.83 -10.92 -1.20
N GLN A 65 -14.85 -10.15 -0.75
CA GLN A 65 -14.75 -9.65 0.62
C GLN A 65 -15.03 -8.14 0.69
N ASN A 66 -15.42 -7.67 1.88
CA ASN A 66 -15.61 -6.25 2.14
C ASN A 66 -14.28 -5.65 2.62
N LEU A 67 -13.54 -5.05 1.71
CA LEU A 67 -12.25 -4.41 1.98
C LEU A 67 -12.40 -2.89 1.84
N ALA A 68 -11.85 -2.14 2.79
CA ALA A 68 -11.83 -0.68 2.72
C ALA A 68 -10.92 -0.18 1.59
N PHE A 69 -9.83 -0.87 1.34
CA PHE A 69 -8.95 -0.73 0.18
C PHE A 69 -8.09 -1.97 0.03
N THR A 70 -7.41 -2.07 -1.10
CA THR A 70 -6.32 -3.03 -1.34
C THR A 70 -5.04 -2.26 -1.65
N ALA A 71 -3.88 -2.85 -1.36
CA ALA A 71 -2.59 -2.28 -1.75
C ALA A 71 -1.69 -3.36 -2.33
N HIS A 72 -1.11 -3.04 -3.48
CA HIS A 72 -0.05 -3.81 -4.13
C HIS A 72 1.27 -3.14 -3.79
N ASP A 73 2.19 -3.86 -3.19
CA ASP A 73 3.45 -3.33 -2.68
C ASP A 73 4.61 -3.37 -3.67
N GLY A 74 4.32 -3.52 -4.97
CA GLY A 74 5.30 -3.41 -6.05
C GLY A 74 5.52 -4.74 -6.78
N ASP A 75 6.37 -4.68 -7.80
CA ASP A 75 6.80 -5.80 -8.60
C ASP A 75 5.70 -6.48 -9.42
N LEU A 76 5.35 -5.84 -10.54
CA LEU A 76 4.37 -6.34 -11.52
C LEU A 76 4.94 -7.44 -12.44
N LYS A 77 6.21 -7.78 -12.30
CA LYS A 77 6.95 -8.81 -13.07
C LYS A 77 8.19 -9.25 -12.29
N ASN A 78 8.76 -10.39 -12.69
CA ASN A 78 10.07 -10.78 -12.15
C ASN A 78 11.22 -9.88 -12.64
N GLY A 79 12.30 -9.77 -11.86
CA GLY A 79 13.42 -8.87 -12.13
C GLY A 79 14.17 -9.11 -13.43
N SER A 80 14.08 -10.31 -14.04
CA SER A 80 14.74 -10.64 -15.31
C SER A 80 13.86 -10.44 -16.54
N ALA A 81 12.56 -10.17 -16.37
CA ALA A 81 11.64 -9.96 -17.48
C ALA A 81 11.80 -8.54 -18.06
N GLU A 82 11.52 -8.39 -19.36
CA GLU A 82 11.54 -7.11 -20.04
C GLU A 82 10.47 -6.15 -19.55
N CYS A 83 10.79 -4.87 -19.45
CA CYS A 83 9.86 -3.80 -19.06
C CYS A 83 9.00 -3.31 -20.23
N THR A 84 8.25 -4.23 -20.83
CA THR A 84 7.39 -3.91 -21.97
C THR A 84 6.16 -3.12 -21.54
N ASP A 85 5.54 -2.38 -22.49
CA ASP A 85 4.28 -1.68 -22.23
C ASP A 85 3.15 -2.63 -21.76
N PHE A 86 3.24 -3.90 -22.16
CA PHE A 86 2.27 -4.91 -21.76
C PHE A 86 2.27 -5.14 -20.24
N VAL A 87 3.42 -5.17 -19.59
CA VAL A 87 3.55 -5.34 -18.13
C VAL A 87 2.72 -4.29 -17.40
N TYR A 88 2.93 -3.02 -17.74
CA TYR A 88 2.23 -1.91 -17.07
C TYR A 88 0.74 -1.88 -17.38
N THR A 89 0.35 -2.16 -18.63
CA THR A 89 -1.07 -2.18 -19.00
C THR A 89 -1.80 -3.35 -18.36
N GLN A 90 -1.15 -4.50 -18.20
CA GLN A 90 -1.68 -5.64 -17.47
C GLN A 90 -1.82 -5.33 -15.98
N GLY A 91 -0.77 -4.80 -15.34
CA GLY A 91 -0.83 -4.37 -13.94
C GLY A 91 -1.95 -3.37 -13.68
N LEU A 92 -2.09 -2.36 -14.57
CA LEU A 92 -3.19 -1.40 -14.49
C LEU A 92 -4.57 -2.07 -14.63
N ALA A 93 -4.71 -3.07 -15.50
CA ALA A 93 -5.95 -3.83 -15.66
C ALA A 93 -6.29 -4.64 -14.41
N TYR A 94 -5.30 -5.29 -13.77
CA TYR A 94 -5.51 -6.00 -12.51
C TYR A 94 -5.98 -5.06 -11.40
N LEU A 95 -5.28 -3.96 -11.19
CA LEU A 95 -5.63 -2.99 -10.16
C LEU A 95 -7.02 -2.39 -10.37
N ASN A 96 -7.38 -2.07 -11.62
CA ASN A 96 -8.71 -1.54 -11.95
C ASN A 96 -9.84 -2.58 -11.89
N SER A 97 -9.52 -3.87 -11.87
CA SER A 97 -10.51 -4.94 -11.68
C SER A 97 -10.89 -5.21 -10.23
N LEU A 98 -10.15 -4.65 -9.27
CA LEU A 98 -10.50 -4.68 -7.86
C LEU A 98 -11.70 -3.79 -7.58
N LYS A 99 -12.67 -4.29 -6.81
CA LYS A 99 -13.87 -3.52 -6.41
C LYS A 99 -13.53 -2.39 -5.46
N ALA A 100 -12.68 -2.69 -4.46
CA ALA A 100 -12.22 -1.71 -3.48
C ALA A 100 -11.26 -0.70 -4.14
N PRO A 101 -11.05 0.48 -3.53
CA PRO A 101 -9.94 1.35 -3.90
C PRO A 101 -8.65 0.54 -3.96
N ALA A 102 -7.89 0.64 -5.05
CA ALA A 102 -6.63 -0.08 -5.22
C ALA A 102 -5.45 0.90 -5.17
N ILE A 103 -4.57 0.67 -4.22
CA ILE A 103 -3.33 1.41 -4.03
C ILE A 103 -2.20 0.63 -4.69
N PHE A 104 -1.23 1.34 -5.23
CA PHE A 104 -0.03 0.79 -5.82
C PHE A 104 1.20 1.59 -5.34
N THR A 105 2.31 0.92 -5.15
CA THR A 105 3.64 1.52 -5.03
C THR A 105 4.58 0.82 -6.01
N PRO A 106 5.46 1.54 -6.74
CA PRO A 106 6.39 0.90 -7.66
C PRO A 106 7.32 -0.09 -6.97
N GLY A 107 7.68 -1.16 -7.66
CA GLY A 107 8.72 -2.10 -7.26
C GLY A 107 10.02 -1.90 -8.03
N ASP A 108 11.15 -2.48 -7.57
CA ASP A 108 12.40 -2.37 -8.29
C ASP A 108 12.37 -3.13 -9.62
N ASN A 109 11.67 -4.25 -9.68
CA ASN A 109 11.45 -4.98 -10.91
C ASN A 109 10.69 -4.16 -11.97
N ASP A 110 9.88 -3.21 -11.53
CA ASP A 110 9.02 -2.43 -12.42
C ASP A 110 9.81 -1.34 -13.15
N TRP A 111 10.89 -0.82 -12.55
CA TRP A 111 11.65 0.26 -13.15
C TRP A 111 13.17 0.18 -12.92
N VAL A 112 13.68 -0.02 -11.69
CA VAL A 112 15.12 -0.08 -11.40
C VAL A 112 15.81 -1.16 -12.23
N ASP A 113 15.26 -2.36 -12.21
CA ASP A 113 15.79 -3.54 -12.88
C ASP A 113 15.63 -3.51 -14.40
N CYS A 114 14.89 -2.55 -14.94
CA CYS A 114 14.72 -2.40 -16.37
C CYS A 114 16.05 -2.14 -17.10
N ASP A 115 17.02 -1.52 -16.44
CA ASP A 115 18.36 -1.31 -17.00
C ASP A 115 19.17 -2.61 -17.20
N ARG A 116 18.71 -3.74 -16.62
CA ARG A 116 19.30 -5.07 -16.87
C ARG A 116 19.09 -5.55 -18.30
N THR A 117 18.10 -5.02 -19.00
CA THR A 117 17.75 -5.42 -20.38
C THR A 117 18.04 -4.29 -21.35
N ALA A 118 18.79 -4.57 -22.41
CA ALA A 118 19.15 -3.58 -23.42
C ALA A 118 17.89 -2.93 -24.07
N GLY A 119 17.92 -1.62 -24.18
CA GLY A 119 16.82 -0.83 -24.76
C GLY A 119 15.83 -0.25 -23.76
N TYR A 120 15.95 -0.57 -22.49
CA TYR A 120 15.18 0.05 -21.41
C TYR A 120 16.05 0.98 -20.57
N ASN A 121 15.41 1.94 -19.90
CA ASN A 121 16.05 2.86 -18.95
C ASN A 121 15.12 3.02 -17.73
N SER A 122 15.67 2.87 -16.55
CA SER A 122 14.96 2.87 -15.28
C SER A 122 14.06 4.11 -15.10
N LEU A 123 14.61 5.31 -15.26
CA LEU A 123 13.84 6.55 -15.06
C LEU A 123 12.76 6.77 -16.13
N VAL A 124 12.97 6.28 -17.36
CA VAL A 124 11.92 6.31 -18.41
C VAL A 124 10.76 5.39 -18.00
N GLN A 125 11.06 4.24 -17.41
CA GLN A 125 10.01 3.33 -16.95
C GLN A 125 9.29 3.89 -15.73
N LEU A 126 10.00 4.48 -14.78
CA LEU A 126 9.36 5.15 -13.63
C LEU A 126 8.45 6.32 -14.08
N ASP A 127 8.85 7.11 -15.08
CA ASP A 127 8.01 8.17 -15.64
C ASP A 127 6.76 7.59 -16.33
N LYS A 128 6.88 6.42 -16.96
CA LYS A 128 5.73 5.69 -17.52
C LYS A 128 4.76 5.24 -16.42
N GLU A 129 5.26 4.68 -15.33
CA GLU A 129 4.43 4.32 -14.18
C GLU A 129 3.73 5.55 -13.58
N ARG A 130 4.45 6.65 -13.42
CA ARG A 130 3.87 7.92 -12.95
C ARG A 130 2.72 8.39 -13.84
N ALA A 131 2.87 8.24 -15.15
CA ALA A 131 1.83 8.61 -16.12
C ALA A 131 0.62 7.67 -16.09
N LEU A 132 0.82 6.37 -15.87
CA LEU A 132 -0.23 5.35 -15.92
C LEU A 132 -0.96 5.20 -14.58
N PHE A 133 -0.24 5.06 -13.49
CA PHE A 133 -0.81 4.71 -12.19
C PHE A 133 -1.06 5.93 -11.29
N PHE A 134 -0.36 7.05 -11.53
CA PHE A 134 -0.34 8.18 -10.61
C PHE A 134 -0.75 9.51 -11.26
N SER A 135 -1.36 9.48 -12.44
CA SER A 135 -1.76 10.69 -13.19
C SER A 135 -2.83 11.54 -12.50
N THR A 136 -3.54 11.00 -11.53
CA THR A 136 -4.60 11.68 -10.77
C THR A 136 -4.38 11.54 -9.25
N PRO A 137 -4.98 12.40 -8.42
CA PRO A 137 -4.94 12.24 -6.96
C PRO A 137 -5.94 11.21 -6.44
N TYR A 138 -6.30 10.23 -7.24
CA TYR A 138 -7.19 9.15 -6.84
C TYR A 138 -6.46 7.81 -6.89
N SER A 139 -6.92 6.86 -6.07
CA SER A 139 -6.53 5.46 -6.21
C SER A 139 -7.03 4.87 -7.53
N LEU A 140 -6.56 3.70 -7.84
CA LEU A 140 -7.12 2.81 -8.85
C LEU A 140 -8.31 2.04 -8.25
N GLY A 141 -8.83 1.05 -8.99
CA GLY A 141 -9.95 0.23 -8.58
C GLY A 141 -11.30 0.78 -9.06
N ALA A 142 -12.35 -0.05 -8.96
CA ALA A 142 -13.68 0.31 -9.43
C ALA A 142 -14.35 1.43 -8.61
N HIS A 143 -13.96 1.59 -7.35
CA HIS A 143 -14.43 2.64 -6.46
C HIS A 143 -13.26 3.49 -5.93
N PRO A 144 -12.65 4.35 -6.76
CA PRO A 144 -11.46 5.08 -6.38
C PRO A 144 -11.72 6.07 -5.25
N MET A 145 -10.75 6.17 -4.33
CA MET A 145 -10.76 7.17 -3.26
C MET A 145 -9.72 8.25 -3.50
N ARG A 146 -9.96 9.44 -2.96
CA ARG A 146 -9.00 10.53 -3.05
C ARG A 146 -7.83 10.32 -2.08
N LEU A 147 -6.61 10.58 -2.58
CA LEU A 147 -5.36 10.47 -1.84
C LEU A 147 -4.66 11.83 -1.77
N GLU A 148 -3.95 12.09 -0.69
CA GLU A 148 -2.97 13.16 -0.63
C GLU A 148 -1.72 12.72 -1.42
N VAL A 149 -1.08 13.67 -2.09
CA VAL A 149 0.09 13.44 -2.95
C VAL A 149 1.26 14.26 -2.43
N GLN A 150 2.46 13.73 -2.47
CA GLN A 150 3.66 14.51 -2.21
C GLN A 150 3.94 15.45 -3.39
N THR A 151 3.50 16.72 -3.26
CA THR A 151 3.58 17.71 -4.34
C THR A 151 4.89 18.48 -4.38
N ALA A 152 5.72 18.37 -3.35
CA ALA A 152 7.06 18.95 -3.35
C ALA A 152 7.89 18.36 -4.51
N LYS A 153 8.59 19.25 -5.25
CA LYS A 153 9.41 18.82 -6.38
C LYS A 153 10.77 18.32 -5.89
N LEU A 154 10.80 17.10 -5.42
CA LEU A 154 11.98 16.46 -4.82
C LEU A 154 12.47 15.23 -5.59
N CYS A 155 11.62 14.62 -6.43
CA CYS A 155 11.98 13.49 -7.26
C CYS A 155 12.46 13.93 -8.65
N LEU A 156 13.22 13.07 -9.32
CA LEU A 156 13.71 13.32 -10.67
C LEU A 156 12.90 12.54 -11.72
N ASN A 157 12.75 13.14 -12.89
CA ASN A 157 12.26 12.44 -14.08
C ASN A 157 13.44 11.95 -14.95
N ALA A 158 13.14 11.27 -16.06
CA ALA A 158 14.14 10.76 -16.99
C ALA A 158 15.04 11.82 -17.63
N SER A 159 14.70 13.10 -17.55
CA SER A 159 15.54 14.22 -17.97
C SER A 159 16.30 14.87 -16.80
N TYR A 160 16.30 14.26 -15.63
CA TYR A 160 16.88 14.78 -14.38
C TYR A 160 16.31 16.16 -13.97
N VAL A 161 15.05 16.40 -14.30
CA VAL A 161 14.32 17.59 -13.85
C VAL A 161 13.54 17.24 -12.57
N TYR A 162 13.63 18.10 -11.56
CA TYR A 162 12.87 17.93 -10.33
C TYR A 162 11.37 18.05 -10.55
N ILE A 163 10.66 16.99 -10.19
CA ILE A 163 9.20 16.85 -10.26
C ILE A 163 8.62 16.44 -8.91
N SER A 164 7.30 16.47 -8.78
CA SER A 164 6.60 15.93 -7.61
C SER A 164 6.76 14.40 -7.55
N CYS A 165 6.91 13.86 -6.34
CA CYS A 165 6.94 12.41 -6.10
C CYS A 165 5.51 11.89 -6.06
N VAL A 166 4.87 11.78 -7.22
CA VAL A 166 3.44 11.49 -7.33
C VAL A 166 3.07 10.08 -6.88
N GLU A 167 4.03 9.17 -6.81
CA GLU A 167 3.92 7.82 -6.28
C GLU A 167 3.80 7.76 -4.76
N ASN A 168 4.28 8.76 -4.05
CA ASN A 168 4.14 8.89 -2.61
C ASN A 168 2.75 9.44 -2.28
N ARG A 169 1.90 8.60 -1.72
CA ARG A 169 0.48 8.85 -1.44
C ARG A 169 0.18 8.71 0.05
N ARG A 170 -0.83 9.43 0.55
CA ARG A 170 -1.28 9.33 1.93
C ARG A 170 -2.80 9.46 2.01
N TRP A 171 -3.41 8.71 2.97
CA TRP A 171 -4.84 8.79 3.26
C TRP A 171 -5.10 8.40 4.72
N THR A 172 -6.30 8.66 5.19
CA THR A 172 -6.74 8.29 6.54
C THR A 172 -8.10 7.64 6.49
N ILE A 173 -8.25 6.47 7.13
CA ILE A 173 -9.51 5.74 7.29
C ILE A 173 -9.59 5.30 8.75
N GLY A 174 -10.75 5.47 9.40
CA GLY A 174 -11.01 4.95 10.75
C GLY A 174 -9.97 5.38 11.78
N GLY A 175 -9.46 6.62 11.69
CA GLY A 175 -8.43 7.11 12.60
C GLY A 175 -7.03 6.50 12.40
N VAL A 176 -6.78 5.76 11.33
CA VAL A 176 -5.45 5.24 10.96
C VAL A 176 -4.93 5.97 9.73
N THR A 177 -3.70 6.46 9.78
CA THR A 177 -3.02 7.09 8.65
C THR A 177 -2.19 6.07 7.90
N TYR A 178 -2.34 6.04 6.58
CA TYR A 178 -1.63 5.19 5.63
C TYR A 178 -0.79 6.04 4.69
N ALA A 179 0.37 5.53 4.26
CA ALA A 179 1.16 6.16 3.21
C ALA A 179 1.95 5.13 2.39
N THR A 180 2.05 5.37 1.08
CA THR A 180 3.02 4.68 0.21
C THR A 180 4.34 5.43 0.20
N LEU A 181 5.42 4.67 -0.02
CA LEU A 181 6.79 5.14 -0.16
C LEU A 181 7.45 4.45 -1.35
N ASN A 182 8.07 5.22 -2.22
CA ASN A 182 8.90 4.66 -3.29
C ASN A 182 10.30 4.32 -2.73
N VAL A 183 10.38 3.23 -1.95
CA VAL A 183 11.63 2.64 -1.44
C VAL A 183 11.80 1.28 -2.11
N GLN A 184 12.91 1.09 -2.82
CA GLN A 184 13.09 0.02 -3.80
C GLN A 184 14.07 -1.03 -3.34
N GLY A 185 13.92 -2.27 -3.78
CA GLY A 185 14.95 -3.29 -3.79
C GLY A 185 16.23 -2.83 -4.49
N SER A 186 17.11 -3.75 -4.85
CA SER A 186 18.37 -3.42 -5.55
C SER A 186 19.18 -2.31 -4.85
N CYS A 187 19.35 -2.42 -3.52
CA CYS A 187 19.99 -1.42 -2.65
C CYS A 187 19.36 -0.02 -2.80
N ASN A 188 18.05 0.06 -2.97
CA ASN A 188 17.34 1.32 -3.20
C ASN A 188 17.86 2.10 -4.44
N ASN A 189 18.13 1.39 -5.54
CA ASN A 189 18.72 1.93 -6.79
C ASN A 189 20.21 2.34 -6.69
N LEU A 190 20.96 1.77 -5.74
CA LEU A 190 22.42 1.98 -5.65
C LEU A 190 23.26 0.77 -6.08
N CYS A 191 22.63 -0.37 -6.37
CA CYS A 191 23.29 -1.60 -6.78
C CYS A 191 22.92 -1.99 -8.21
N GLY A 192 23.74 -2.86 -8.80
CA GLY A 192 23.43 -3.48 -10.09
C GLY A 192 23.74 -2.62 -11.30
N VAL A 193 23.20 -3.07 -12.44
CA VAL A 193 23.32 -2.35 -13.73
C VAL A 193 22.39 -1.14 -13.67
N GLY A 194 22.88 0.04 -14.05
CA GLY A 194 22.09 1.26 -14.08
C GLY A 194 21.92 1.95 -12.72
N ALA A 195 22.64 1.53 -11.68
CA ALA A 195 22.65 2.22 -10.39
C ALA A 195 22.80 3.74 -10.52
N ASP A 196 21.87 4.50 -9.94
CA ASP A 196 21.81 5.96 -10.08
C ASP A 196 21.84 6.68 -8.72
N PRO A 197 23.02 7.05 -8.23
CA PRO A 197 23.17 7.77 -6.97
C PRO A 197 22.49 9.15 -6.94
N VAL A 198 22.29 9.77 -8.11
CA VAL A 198 21.66 11.12 -8.19
C VAL A 198 20.15 10.99 -8.02
N GLU A 199 19.55 10.02 -8.71
CA GLU A 199 18.14 9.67 -8.51
C GLU A 199 17.89 9.23 -7.07
N TRP A 200 18.69 8.27 -6.59
CA TRP A 200 18.59 7.77 -5.22
C TRP A 200 18.61 8.91 -4.19
N ALA A 201 19.57 9.81 -4.27
CA ALA A 201 19.69 10.91 -3.29
C ALA A 201 18.47 11.80 -3.28
N ALA A 202 17.90 12.11 -4.46
CA ALA A 202 16.71 12.92 -4.60
C ALA A 202 15.47 12.21 -4.00
N ARG A 203 15.23 10.96 -4.41
CA ARG A 203 14.09 10.17 -3.96
C ARG A 203 14.21 9.79 -2.48
N ASN A 204 15.40 9.44 -1.99
CA ASN A 204 15.62 9.13 -0.57
C ASN A 204 15.31 10.35 0.32
N ALA A 205 15.77 11.54 -0.08
CA ALA A 205 15.42 12.78 0.63
C ALA A 205 13.90 13.05 0.61
N ALA A 206 13.23 12.79 -0.52
CA ALA A 206 11.79 12.91 -0.66
C ALA A 206 11.03 11.94 0.26
N ASN A 207 11.45 10.68 0.31
CA ASN A 207 10.86 9.65 1.17
C ASN A 207 11.03 9.99 2.66
N ILE A 208 12.22 10.41 3.06
CA ILE A 208 12.49 10.86 4.44
C ILE A 208 11.57 12.04 4.82
N GLN A 209 11.43 13.01 3.94
CA GLN A 209 10.51 14.12 4.18
C GLN A 209 9.06 13.65 4.28
N TRP A 210 8.63 12.72 3.39
CA TRP A 210 7.28 12.19 3.40
C TRP A 210 6.95 11.36 4.64
N VAL A 211 7.91 10.61 5.18
CA VAL A 211 7.79 9.95 6.49
C VAL A 211 7.49 10.97 7.58
N LYS A 212 8.29 12.05 7.69
CA LYS A 212 8.10 13.11 8.67
C LYS A 212 6.75 13.80 8.52
N ASP A 213 6.37 14.16 7.29
CA ASP A 213 5.09 14.80 6.98
C ASP A 213 3.90 13.87 7.29
N THR A 214 4.08 12.56 7.13
CA THR A 214 3.06 11.56 7.44
C THR A 214 2.84 11.45 8.95
N PHE A 215 3.89 11.39 9.74
CA PHE A 215 3.76 11.40 11.20
C PHE A 215 3.20 12.72 11.72
N ALA A 216 3.62 13.86 11.18
CA ALA A 216 3.05 15.16 11.52
C ALA A 216 1.54 15.21 11.22
N SER A 217 1.13 14.72 10.04
CA SER A 217 -0.28 14.62 9.67
C SER A 217 -1.05 13.69 10.62
N ALA A 218 -0.48 12.51 10.94
CA ALA A 218 -1.09 11.55 11.86
C ALA A 218 -1.27 12.15 13.28
N GLN A 219 -0.29 12.91 13.76
CA GLN A 219 -0.38 13.62 15.03
C GLN A 219 -1.47 14.70 15.00
N ALA A 220 -1.51 15.53 13.96
CA ALA A 220 -2.50 16.59 13.78
C ALA A 220 -3.94 16.05 13.68
N ARG A 221 -4.11 14.86 13.09
CA ARG A 221 -5.40 14.15 12.96
C ARG A 221 -5.73 13.27 14.18
N HIS A 222 -4.85 13.22 15.17
CA HIS A 222 -4.95 12.31 16.33
C HIS A 222 -5.04 10.84 15.94
N SER A 223 -4.42 10.44 14.84
CA SER A 223 -4.45 9.06 14.38
C SER A 223 -3.95 8.09 15.46
N VAL A 224 -4.60 6.93 15.55
CA VAL A 224 -4.30 5.89 16.54
C VAL A 224 -3.14 4.99 16.09
N ALA A 225 -2.87 4.93 14.79
CA ALA A 225 -1.78 4.17 14.19
C ALA A 225 -1.34 4.79 12.86
N VAL A 226 -0.18 4.35 12.37
CA VAL A 226 0.34 4.64 11.02
C VAL A 226 0.72 3.32 10.34
N MET A 227 0.45 3.21 9.03
CA MET A 227 0.95 2.12 8.20
C MET A 227 1.65 2.70 6.98
N PHE A 228 2.91 2.33 6.77
CA PHE A 228 3.64 2.59 5.54
C PHE A 228 3.63 1.35 4.67
N ILE A 229 3.60 1.54 3.34
CA ILE A 229 3.63 0.49 2.33
C ILE A 229 4.70 0.87 1.32
N SER A 230 5.66 0.00 1.09
CA SER A 230 6.75 0.14 0.11
C SER A 230 7.07 -1.22 -0.50
N GLN A 231 7.98 -1.29 -1.46
CA GLN A 231 8.34 -2.58 -2.03
C GLN A 231 9.52 -3.19 -1.28
N ALA A 232 10.61 -2.46 -1.05
CA ALA A 232 11.87 -3.02 -0.58
C ALA A 232 11.80 -3.71 0.78
N ASP A 233 12.47 -4.84 0.93
CA ASP A 233 12.99 -5.33 2.20
C ASP A 233 14.30 -4.58 2.54
N PRO A 234 14.27 -3.61 3.45
CA PRO A 234 15.49 -2.87 3.81
C PRO A 234 16.40 -3.65 4.77
N ALA A 235 16.17 -4.96 4.96
CA ALA A 235 16.91 -5.85 5.84
C ALA A 235 17.10 -5.26 7.25
N PHE A 236 16.03 -5.10 8.01
CA PHE A 236 16.07 -4.46 9.36
C PHE A 236 17.03 -5.13 10.35
N ASP A 237 17.18 -6.46 10.27
CA ASP A 237 18.02 -7.25 11.16
C ASP A 237 18.38 -8.58 10.50
N ASP A 238 18.99 -8.60 9.35
CA ASP A 238 19.20 -9.86 8.68
C ASP A 238 20.22 -10.76 9.39
N THR A 239 19.75 -11.41 10.42
CA THR A 239 20.43 -12.51 11.11
C THR A 239 19.98 -13.87 10.59
N ALA A 240 18.99 -13.93 9.70
CA ALA A 240 18.34 -15.17 9.29
C ALA A 240 19.05 -15.90 8.14
N GLY A 241 20.21 -15.42 7.67
CA GLY A 241 21.02 -16.12 6.66
C GLY A 241 20.39 -16.18 5.27
N LEU A 242 19.41 -15.36 4.98
CA LEU A 242 18.89 -15.12 3.64
C LEU A 242 19.78 -14.07 2.97
N ALA A 243 20.95 -14.49 2.65
CA ALA A 243 21.95 -13.93 1.75
C ALA A 243 22.11 -12.41 1.69
N ASP A 244 22.86 -11.70 1.42
CA ASP A 244 23.30 -10.47 0.77
C ASP A 244 23.14 -9.15 1.53
N ASN A 245 22.24 -9.01 2.52
CA ASN A 245 22.05 -7.76 3.24
C ASN A 245 22.07 -7.97 4.75
N THR A 246 23.24 -8.04 5.34
CA THR A 246 23.37 -8.05 6.78
C THR A 246 23.36 -6.61 7.31
N ARG A 247 22.50 -6.33 8.28
CA ARG A 247 22.38 -5.01 8.89
C ARG A 247 22.44 -5.09 10.39
N ASN A 248 23.23 -4.22 11.00
CA ASN A 248 23.26 -4.10 12.45
C ASN A 248 21.93 -3.46 12.93
N PRO A 249 21.10 -4.17 13.71
CA PRO A 249 19.76 -3.67 14.06
C PRO A 249 19.79 -2.45 14.99
N GLN A 250 20.90 -2.20 15.69
CA GLN A 250 21.05 -1.04 16.58
C GLN A 250 21.55 0.20 15.84
N THR A 251 22.57 0.09 15.03
CA THR A 251 23.15 1.21 14.26
C THR A 251 22.43 1.45 12.95
N LEU A 252 21.71 0.44 12.45
CA LEU A 252 21.09 0.37 11.12
C LEU A 252 22.10 0.51 9.97
N ALA A 253 23.39 0.33 10.26
CA ALA A 253 24.41 0.27 9.22
C ALA A 253 24.47 -1.13 8.62
N GLN A 254 24.54 -1.20 7.32
CA GLN A 254 24.81 -2.43 6.57
C GLN A 254 26.26 -2.82 6.80
N ASP A 255 26.57 -4.11 6.93
CA ASP A 255 27.91 -4.61 7.19
C ASP A 255 28.46 -5.52 6.07
N ASP A 256 27.75 -5.60 4.96
CA ASP A 256 28.25 -6.20 3.73
C ASP A 256 29.05 -5.19 2.87
N SER A 257 29.52 -5.63 1.71
CA SER A 257 30.29 -4.78 0.80
C SER A 257 29.46 -3.98 -0.20
N GLN A 258 28.13 -4.07 -0.10
CA GLN A 258 27.22 -3.39 -1.02
C GLN A 258 26.96 -1.93 -0.57
N PRO A 259 26.61 -1.02 -1.48
CA PRO A 259 26.17 0.32 -1.10
C PRO A 259 24.93 0.29 -0.21
N ASP A 260 24.94 1.03 0.90
CA ASP A 260 23.79 1.12 1.79
C ASP A 260 22.81 2.22 1.33
N GLY A 261 21.78 1.82 0.60
CA GLY A 261 20.72 2.72 0.13
C GLY A 261 19.64 3.02 1.16
N PHE A 262 19.64 2.37 2.34
CA PHE A 262 18.52 2.39 3.28
C PHE A 262 18.80 3.06 4.61
N GLN A 263 20.05 3.17 5.04
CA GLN A 263 20.40 3.58 6.41
C GLN A 263 19.76 4.92 6.81
N ASP A 264 19.90 5.95 6.00
CA ASP A 264 19.35 7.28 6.31
C ASP A 264 17.83 7.25 6.44
N PHE A 265 17.17 6.53 5.55
CA PHE A 265 15.72 6.32 5.59
C PHE A 265 15.30 5.58 6.87
N LEU A 266 15.95 4.49 7.21
CA LEU A 266 15.67 3.69 8.40
C LEU A 266 15.93 4.45 9.70
N LEU A 267 16.98 5.26 9.75
CA LEU A 267 17.27 6.15 10.89
C LEU A 267 16.15 7.19 11.08
N ALA A 268 15.68 7.79 9.99
CA ALA A 268 14.58 8.75 10.04
C ALA A 268 13.26 8.07 10.46
N LEU A 269 12.92 6.93 9.84
CA LEU A 269 11.74 6.14 10.20
C LEU A 269 11.76 5.77 11.69
N ARG A 270 12.88 5.22 12.19
CA ARG A 270 13.04 4.84 13.58
C ARG A 270 12.81 6.01 14.55
N ALA A 271 13.38 7.17 14.24
CA ALA A 271 13.22 8.37 15.08
C ALA A 271 11.75 8.79 15.19
N GLU A 272 11.04 8.80 14.08
CA GLU A 272 9.61 9.17 14.04
C GLU A 272 8.73 8.10 14.75
N VAL A 273 9.00 6.82 14.57
CA VAL A 273 8.29 5.71 15.24
C VAL A 273 8.42 5.83 16.76
N ILE A 274 9.63 6.07 17.25
CA ILE A 274 9.88 6.25 18.69
C ILE A 274 9.14 7.48 19.23
N ALA A 275 9.14 8.59 18.47
CA ALA A 275 8.46 9.82 18.87
C ALA A 275 6.93 9.68 18.86
N PHE A 276 6.38 8.91 17.92
CA PHE A 276 4.93 8.71 17.75
C PHE A 276 4.29 7.89 18.87
N LYS A 277 4.97 6.87 19.40
CA LYS A 277 4.58 6.03 20.56
C LYS A 277 3.30 5.20 20.39
N LYS A 278 2.65 5.27 19.24
CA LYS A 278 1.47 4.46 18.89
C LYS A 278 1.86 3.42 17.86
N PRO A 279 1.01 2.40 17.58
CA PRO A 279 1.34 1.35 16.61
C PRO A 279 1.74 1.90 15.25
N VAL A 280 2.84 1.38 14.71
CA VAL A 280 3.33 1.64 13.36
C VAL A 280 3.58 0.30 12.69
N ALA A 281 2.99 0.10 11.51
CA ALA A 281 3.28 -1.02 10.63
C ALA A 281 4.10 -0.52 9.44
N TYR A 282 5.10 -1.30 9.03
CA TYR A 282 5.83 -1.13 7.77
C TYR A 282 5.64 -2.38 6.94
N VAL A 283 4.93 -2.22 5.84
CA VAL A 283 4.58 -3.28 4.90
C VAL A 283 5.54 -3.23 3.73
N HIS A 284 6.04 -4.38 3.33
CA HIS A 284 6.90 -4.53 2.15
C HIS A 284 6.77 -5.93 1.52
N GLY A 285 7.32 -6.10 0.32
CA GLY A 285 7.50 -7.35 -0.38
C GLY A 285 8.98 -7.69 -0.54
N ASP A 286 9.46 -7.84 -1.78
CA ASP A 286 10.84 -7.98 -2.26
C ASP A 286 11.46 -9.38 -2.02
N SER A 287 11.57 -9.82 -0.78
CA SER A 287 12.18 -11.13 -0.48
C SER A 287 11.18 -12.30 -0.49
N HIS A 288 9.88 -12.03 -0.69
CA HIS A 288 8.79 -13.02 -0.83
C HIS A 288 8.58 -13.93 0.38
N TYR A 289 9.14 -13.58 1.53
CA TYR A 289 9.09 -14.40 2.72
C TYR A 289 8.07 -13.85 3.72
N PHE A 290 6.82 -14.33 3.62
CA PHE A 290 5.78 -13.86 4.55
C PHE A 290 6.23 -13.92 6.01
N ARG A 291 6.25 -12.76 6.67
CA ARG A 291 6.57 -12.65 8.08
C ARG A 291 5.93 -11.41 8.73
N VAL A 292 5.69 -11.53 10.02
CA VAL A 292 5.22 -10.42 10.86
C VAL A 292 6.05 -10.45 12.14
N ASP A 293 6.89 -9.43 12.35
CA ASP A 293 7.79 -9.37 13.48
C ASP A 293 8.09 -7.94 13.96
N LYS A 294 9.01 -7.79 14.91
CA LYS A 294 9.43 -6.52 15.50
C LYS A 294 10.95 -6.40 15.50
N PRO A 295 11.57 -6.22 14.33
CA PRO A 295 13.03 -6.26 14.21
C PRO A 295 13.72 -5.02 14.74
N LEU A 296 13.04 -3.87 14.78
CA LEU A 296 13.68 -2.58 15.02
C LEU A 296 14.15 -2.40 16.46
N LEU A 297 15.43 -2.06 16.64
CA LEU A 297 16.00 -1.66 17.92
C LEU A 297 16.25 -0.13 17.94
N ASP A 298 16.21 0.46 19.13
CA ASP A 298 16.70 1.82 19.33
C ASP A 298 18.24 1.88 19.39
N ALA A 299 18.80 3.07 19.51
CA ALA A 299 20.25 3.27 19.60
C ALA A 299 20.90 2.63 20.84
N ASN A 300 20.13 2.25 21.85
CA ASN A 300 20.60 1.56 23.06
C ASN A 300 20.43 0.02 22.96
N GLY A 301 19.97 -0.50 21.82
CA GLY A 301 19.69 -1.91 21.62
C GLY A 301 18.37 -2.39 22.24
N VAL A 302 17.47 -1.48 22.61
CA VAL A 302 16.16 -1.83 23.16
C VAL A 302 15.14 -1.94 22.02
N ARG A 303 14.33 -2.99 22.03
CA ARG A 303 13.30 -3.22 21.00
C ARG A 303 12.28 -2.08 20.94
N VAL A 304 12.05 -1.54 19.76
CA VAL A 304 11.01 -0.54 19.49
C VAL A 304 9.65 -1.23 19.40
N GLY A 305 8.99 -1.40 20.56
CA GLY A 305 7.84 -2.27 20.73
C GLY A 305 6.58 -1.85 19.97
N ASN A 306 6.48 -0.58 19.56
CA ASN A 306 5.37 -0.06 18.76
C ASN A 306 5.58 -0.19 17.25
N PHE A 307 6.72 -0.67 16.77
CA PHE A 307 6.99 -0.97 15.37
C PHE A 307 6.68 -2.44 15.04
N THR A 308 6.11 -2.69 13.87
CA THR A 308 5.88 -4.02 13.32
C THR A 308 6.26 -4.01 11.84
N ARG A 309 7.18 -4.90 11.43
CA ARG A 309 7.41 -5.23 10.04
C ARG A 309 6.37 -6.25 9.59
N VAL A 310 5.86 -6.06 8.39
CA VAL A 310 4.95 -6.98 7.70
C VAL A 310 5.47 -7.19 6.30
N GLU A 311 5.94 -8.37 6.02
CA GLU A 311 6.30 -8.76 4.66
C GLU A 311 5.17 -9.58 4.06
N THR A 312 4.73 -9.21 2.86
CA THR A 312 3.64 -9.86 2.16
C THR A 312 4.11 -11.15 1.49
N PHE A 313 3.17 -11.88 0.94
CA PHE A 313 3.48 -13.00 0.05
C PHE A 313 3.95 -12.46 -1.30
N GLY A 314 4.85 -13.18 -1.93
CA GLY A 314 5.27 -12.96 -3.30
C GLY A 314 5.31 -14.27 -4.07
N ASP A 315 6.06 -14.27 -5.15
CA ASP A 315 6.36 -15.48 -5.93
C ASP A 315 7.17 -16.48 -5.10
N HIS A 316 6.75 -17.74 -5.08
CA HIS A 316 7.44 -18.84 -4.40
C HIS A 316 8.16 -19.78 -5.38
N ALA A 317 8.70 -19.25 -6.48
CA ALA A 317 9.53 -20.03 -7.39
C ALA A 317 10.78 -20.59 -6.67
N PHE A 318 10.67 -21.78 -6.13
CA PHE A 318 11.82 -22.52 -5.63
C PHE A 318 12.71 -22.93 -6.81
N SER A 319 13.80 -22.19 -7.04
CA SER A 319 14.78 -22.58 -8.04
C SER A 319 15.33 -23.98 -7.74
N GLY A 320 15.00 -24.94 -8.61
CA GLY A 320 15.38 -26.34 -8.47
C GLY A 320 14.25 -27.34 -8.19
N HIS A 321 13.05 -26.88 -7.95
CA HIS A 321 11.86 -27.68 -7.75
C HIS A 321 10.69 -27.18 -8.60
N PRO A 322 10.76 -27.29 -9.94
CA PRO A 322 9.70 -26.83 -10.83
C PRO A 322 8.36 -27.57 -10.63
N GLU A 323 8.38 -28.66 -9.88
CA GLU A 323 7.18 -29.38 -9.46
C GLU A 323 6.47 -28.74 -8.24
N TRP A 324 7.14 -27.84 -7.53
CA TRP A 324 6.53 -27.03 -6.46
C TRP A 324 6.12 -25.71 -7.08
N ASP A 325 5.05 -25.79 -7.83
CA ASP A 325 4.65 -24.73 -8.72
C ASP A 325 4.09 -23.54 -7.97
N ASP A 326 4.44 -22.41 -8.46
CA ASP A 326 4.26 -21.03 -8.10
C ASP A 326 2.81 -20.55 -8.10
N ASN A 327 1.85 -21.46 -8.15
CA ASN A 327 0.44 -21.10 -8.26
C ASN A 327 -0.27 -20.89 -6.93
N ASP A 328 0.44 -21.06 -5.81
CA ASP A 328 -0.12 -20.78 -4.49
C ASP A 328 -0.12 -19.26 -4.21
N VAL A 329 -0.62 -18.49 -5.18
CA VAL A 329 -0.76 -17.04 -5.12
C VAL A 329 -1.75 -16.66 -4.02
N GLN A 330 -1.25 -15.97 -3.01
CA GLN A 330 -1.95 -15.64 -1.78
C GLN A 330 -1.95 -14.13 -1.56
N TRP A 331 -2.73 -13.68 -0.58
CA TRP A 331 -2.74 -12.30 -0.13
C TRP A 331 -2.89 -12.22 1.39
N LEU A 332 -2.60 -11.06 1.95
CA LEU A 332 -2.69 -10.82 3.38
C LEU A 332 -3.89 -9.92 3.70
N LYS A 333 -4.82 -10.44 4.47
CA LYS A 333 -5.90 -9.65 5.05
C LYS A 333 -5.45 -9.03 6.36
N VAL A 334 -5.60 -7.74 6.48
CA VAL A 334 -5.34 -7.02 7.73
C VAL A 334 -6.66 -6.54 8.29
N TYR A 335 -7.00 -7.01 9.48
CA TYR A 335 -8.10 -6.46 10.26
C TYR A 335 -7.57 -5.25 11.02
N VAL A 336 -8.29 -4.15 10.92
CA VAL A 336 -7.97 -2.88 11.55
C VAL A 336 -9.05 -2.56 12.56
N ASP A 337 -8.68 -2.60 13.84
CA ASP A 337 -9.56 -2.17 14.93
C ASP A 337 -8.93 -0.97 15.66
N PRO A 338 -9.39 0.25 15.34
CA PRO A 338 -8.85 1.48 15.93
C PRO A 338 -9.02 1.55 17.46
N LYS A 339 -9.90 0.74 18.03
CA LYS A 339 -10.17 0.68 19.48
C LYS A 339 -9.26 -0.32 20.19
N SER A 340 -8.59 -1.22 19.45
CA SER A 340 -7.66 -2.19 20.02
C SER A 340 -6.27 -1.59 20.28
N ARG A 341 -5.53 -2.15 21.23
CA ARG A 341 -4.16 -1.69 21.55
C ARG A 341 -3.17 -1.88 20.40
N GLY A 342 -3.32 -2.98 19.65
CA GLY A 342 -2.43 -3.36 18.55
C GLY A 342 -2.84 -2.73 17.23
N VAL A 343 -4.10 -2.32 17.12
CA VAL A 343 -4.79 -1.80 15.92
C VAL A 343 -4.84 -2.81 14.78
N PHE A 344 -3.75 -3.45 14.43
CA PHE A 344 -3.61 -4.36 13.28
C PHE A 344 -3.57 -5.82 13.69
N SER A 345 -4.32 -6.66 12.98
CA SER A 345 -4.23 -8.13 13.07
C SER A 345 -4.11 -8.71 11.65
N TYR A 346 -3.22 -9.65 11.46
CA TYR A 346 -2.80 -10.14 10.15
C TYR A 346 -3.28 -11.56 9.93
N GLN A 347 -3.94 -11.83 8.81
CA GLN A 347 -4.46 -13.13 8.46
C GLN A 347 -4.13 -13.49 7.01
N PRO A 348 -3.24 -14.47 6.77
CA PRO A 348 -3.04 -15.05 5.44
C PRO A 348 -4.35 -15.53 4.84
N GLN A 349 -4.56 -15.22 3.57
CA GLN A 349 -5.70 -15.69 2.79
C GLN A 349 -5.20 -16.67 1.74
N ILE A 350 -5.41 -17.93 2.01
CA ILE A 350 -5.19 -18.98 1.01
C ILE A 350 -6.33 -18.89 0.00
N VAL A 351 -6.00 -18.63 -1.26
CA VAL A 351 -6.97 -18.55 -2.35
C VAL A 351 -7.33 -19.97 -2.78
N PRO A 352 -8.56 -20.47 -2.53
CA PRO A 352 -8.87 -21.88 -2.77
C PRO A 352 -8.68 -22.33 -4.22
N ALA A 353 -8.91 -21.41 -5.18
CA ALA A 353 -8.76 -21.68 -6.60
C ALA A 353 -7.28 -21.76 -7.07
N ASN A 354 -6.34 -21.31 -6.22
CA ASN A 354 -4.90 -21.35 -6.48
C ASN A 354 -4.18 -22.49 -5.74
N GLN A 355 -4.90 -23.23 -4.90
CA GLN A 355 -4.28 -24.35 -4.20
C GLN A 355 -3.80 -25.41 -5.18
N VAL A 356 -2.50 -25.70 -5.14
CA VAL A 356 -1.92 -26.82 -5.86
C VAL A 356 -2.26 -28.10 -5.08
N ALA A 357 -2.72 -29.13 -5.78
CA ALA A 357 -2.91 -30.44 -5.15
C ALA A 357 -1.54 -30.91 -4.64
N ASN A 358 -1.44 -31.24 -3.33
CA ASN A 358 -0.24 -31.86 -2.81
C ASN A 358 0.13 -33.06 -3.71
N PRO A 359 1.38 -33.12 -4.21
CA PRO A 359 1.82 -34.33 -4.89
C PRO A 359 1.62 -35.48 -3.93
N ALA A 360 1.02 -36.57 -4.41
CA ALA A 360 0.84 -37.74 -3.59
C ALA A 360 2.20 -38.21 -3.03
N PRO A 361 2.30 -38.57 -1.73
CA PRO A 361 3.53 -39.00 -1.13
C PRO A 361 4.17 -40.19 -1.79
#